data_bd05cc7d84508324106aaa2946935162
#
_entry.id   bd05cc7d84508324106aaa2946935162
#
_cell.length_a   1.000
_cell.length_b   1.000
_cell.length_c   1.000
_cell.angle_alpha   90.00
_cell.angle_beta   90.00
_cell.angle_gamma   90.00
#
_symmetry.space_group_name_H-M   'P 1'
#
loop_
_entity.id
_entity.type
_entity.pdbx_description
1 polymer ?
#
loop_
_entity_poly.entity_id
_entity_poly.type
_entity_poly.pdbx_seq_one_letter_code
_entity_poly.pdbx_strand_id
1 'polypeptide(L)'
;QLSGPKGHIIEAVQKELAKLGFSQDQLLVGGLVIKTTLDQRAQTSAVDAVNRLTPSPAPANLHTALVAIRPGTGEVIAMYGGRDYVVRQLNDATQSIALAGSTFKAFALIAGLEAGIPLTSMWNGDSPQVFDDLGKPYEVANYGNEGWGQVDLLSATQHSINTVYVPLGIKAGLDKVVDAARRAGIPETVAMIGTPSVTLGVASPHVIDVANAYATFAAQGVYSKPYMVAQVTGPNKGVLYQGKPQTQEVFSKEVMADLTYALKSVVTGGTGGAALALGRPAAGKTGTSQSNASAWFAGYTPQLSATVALFRDSASESLNGIGGLTSVTGGSFPARIWTAFMKG
;
A
#
# COMPACT_ATOMS: atom_id res chain seq x y z
N GLN A 1 23.70 -9.58 -14.60
CA GLN A 1 24.18 -8.27 -14.16
C GLN A 1 23.12 -7.62 -13.26
N LEU A 2 23.47 -7.32 -11.99
CA LEU A 2 22.55 -6.87 -10.95
C LEU A 2 22.39 -5.33 -10.89
N SER A 3 22.99 -4.57 -11.80
CA SER A 3 22.91 -3.11 -11.81
C SER A 3 21.50 -2.61 -12.15
N GLY A 4 21.16 -1.45 -11.59
CA GLY A 4 19.87 -0.80 -11.80
C GLY A 4 18.72 -1.45 -10.99
N PRO A 5 17.46 -1.03 -11.24
CA PRO A 5 16.28 -1.51 -10.49
C PRO A 5 16.04 -3.02 -10.61
N LYS A 6 16.45 -3.64 -11.72
CA LYS A 6 16.27 -5.08 -11.97
C LYS A 6 16.99 -5.96 -10.96
N GLY A 7 18.08 -5.48 -10.34
CA GLY A 7 18.81 -6.25 -9.32
C GLY A 7 17.95 -6.58 -8.11
N HIS A 8 17.08 -5.65 -7.67
CA HIS A 8 16.12 -5.88 -6.60
C HIS A 8 15.09 -6.95 -6.95
N ILE A 9 14.67 -7.00 -8.23
CA ILE A 9 13.74 -8.04 -8.72
C ILE A 9 14.43 -9.41 -8.71
N ILE A 10 15.64 -9.49 -9.25
CA ILE A 10 16.40 -10.74 -9.30
C ILE A 10 16.60 -11.29 -7.89
N GLU A 11 17.00 -10.45 -6.96
CA GLU A 11 17.19 -10.84 -5.56
C GLU A 11 15.89 -11.32 -4.90
N ALA A 12 14.77 -10.62 -5.12
CA ALA A 12 13.46 -11.01 -4.60
C ALA A 12 13.01 -12.37 -5.18
N VAL A 13 13.20 -12.59 -6.49
CA VAL A 13 12.91 -13.88 -7.14
C VAL A 13 13.81 -14.99 -6.60
N GLN A 14 15.11 -14.73 -6.39
CA GLN A 14 16.02 -15.72 -5.79
C GLN A 14 15.60 -16.11 -4.38
N LYS A 15 15.17 -15.15 -3.56
CA LYS A 15 14.62 -15.42 -2.22
C LYS A 15 13.34 -16.27 -2.26
N GLU A 16 12.47 -16.01 -3.23
CA GLU A 16 11.27 -16.83 -3.41
C GLU A 16 11.63 -18.25 -3.85
N LEU A 17 12.55 -18.42 -4.82
CA LEU A 17 13.03 -19.73 -5.26
C LEU A 17 13.69 -20.53 -4.12
N ALA A 18 14.44 -19.87 -3.26
CA ALA A 18 15.00 -20.54 -2.07
C ALA A 18 13.92 -21.05 -1.12
N LYS A 19 12.82 -20.28 -0.91
CA LYS A 19 11.65 -20.71 -0.12
C LYS A 19 10.88 -21.86 -0.79
N LEU A 20 10.96 -21.96 -2.13
CA LEU A 20 10.38 -23.07 -2.91
C LEU A 20 11.27 -24.32 -2.92
N GLY A 21 12.45 -24.29 -2.28
CA GLY A 21 13.36 -25.43 -2.14
C GLY A 21 14.42 -25.53 -3.22
N PHE A 22 14.58 -24.54 -4.09
CA PHE A 22 15.67 -24.52 -5.07
C PHE A 22 16.97 -24.07 -4.39
N SER A 23 18.01 -24.91 -4.48
CA SER A 23 19.33 -24.59 -3.91
C SER A 23 20.06 -23.56 -4.77
N GLN A 24 21.05 -22.89 -4.15
CA GLN A 24 21.89 -21.93 -4.85
C GLN A 24 22.67 -22.57 -6.00
N ASP A 25 23.13 -23.81 -5.85
CA ASP A 25 23.82 -24.54 -6.92
C ASP A 25 22.89 -24.80 -8.10
N GLN A 26 21.63 -25.18 -7.84
CA GLN A 26 20.66 -25.35 -8.92
C GLN A 26 20.41 -24.03 -9.66
N LEU A 27 20.41 -22.88 -8.98
CA LEU A 27 20.22 -21.58 -9.61
C LEU A 27 21.44 -21.13 -10.44
N LEU A 28 22.65 -21.51 -10.02
CA LEU A 28 23.89 -21.09 -10.68
C LEU A 28 24.28 -22.00 -11.85
N VAL A 29 24.16 -23.31 -11.69
CA VAL A 29 24.67 -24.29 -12.68
C VAL A 29 23.62 -25.27 -13.17
N GLY A 30 22.42 -25.24 -12.63
CA GLY A 30 21.35 -26.20 -12.94
C GLY A 30 20.67 -26.02 -14.31
N GLY A 31 21.02 -25.00 -15.08
CA GLY A 31 20.40 -24.72 -16.38
C GLY A 31 18.89 -24.45 -16.30
N LEU A 32 18.44 -23.86 -15.19
CA LEU A 32 17.05 -23.56 -14.95
C LEU A 32 16.58 -22.35 -15.77
N VAL A 33 15.38 -22.42 -16.30
CA VAL A 33 14.66 -21.28 -16.88
C VAL A 33 13.54 -20.88 -15.92
N ILE A 34 13.62 -19.63 -15.42
CA ILE A 34 12.67 -19.10 -14.48
C ILE A 34 11.79 -18.08 -15.20
N LYS A 35 10.50 -18.36 -15.27
CA LYS A 35 9.49 -17.42 -15.76
C LYS A 35 8.86 -16.74 -14.55
N THR A 36 8.87 -15.40 -14.55
CA THR A 36 8.23 -14.60 -13.51
C THR A 36 6.82 -14.19 -13.89
N THR A 37 6.07 -13.69 -12.89
CA THR A 37 4.74 -13.09 -13.09
C THR A 37 4.81 -11.65 -13.59
N LEU A 38 6.00 -11.06 -13.61
CA LEU A 38 6.22 -9.67 -14.02
C LEU A 38 5.84 -9.48 -15.49
N ASP A 39 5.10 -8.41 -15.74
CA ASP A 39 4.81 -7.93 -17.08
C ASP A 39 5.84 -6.89 -17.51
N GLN A 40 6.47 -7.09 -18.66
CA GLN A 40 7.57 -6.22 -19.13
C GLN A 40 7.09 -4.78 -19.34
N ARG A 41 5.88 -4.58 -19.88
CA ARG A 41 5.34 -3.25 -20.14
C ARG A 41 5.03 -2.54 -18.82
N ALA A 42 4.39 -3.23 -17.90
CA ALA A 42 4.10 -2.69 -16.56
C ALA A 42 5.40 -2.37 -15.80
N GLN A 43 6.41 -3.24 -15.87
CA GLN A 43 7.69 -3.00 -15.22
C GLN A 43 8.41 -1.77 -15.82
N THR A 44 8.38 -1.61 -17.13
CA THR A 44 8.94 -0.42 -17.80
C THR A 44 8.19 0.84 -17.36
N SER A 45 6.86 0.79 -17.35
CA SER A 45 6.04 1.92 -16.88
C SER A 45 6.33 2.29 -15.42
N ALA A 46 6.57 1.30 -14.53
CA ALA A 46 6.92 1.55 -13.14
C ALA A 46 8.24 2.31 -13.00
N VAL A 47 9.27 1.85 -13.71
CA VAL A 47 10.59 2.49 -13.71
C VAL A 47 10.50 3.91 -14.27
N ASP A 48 9.81 4.10 -15.39
CA ASP A 48 9.64 5.40 -16.05
C ASP A 48 8.85 6.39 -15.18
N ALA A 49 7.77 5.94 -14.58
CA ALA A 49 6.95 6.78 -13.70
C ALA A 49 7.74 7.26 -12.48
N VAL A 50 8.47 6.35 -11.82
CA VAL A 50 9.31 6.70 -10.68
C VAL A 50 10.44 7.64 -11.10
N ASN A 51 11.17 7.33 -12.15
CA ASN A 51 12.32 8.15 -12.59
C ASN A 51 11.93 9.57 -13.00
N ARG A 52 10.75 9.73 -13.61
CA ARG A 52 10.28 11.04 -14.08
C ARG A 52 9.65 11.90 -12.99
N LEU A 53 9.02 11.28 -12.00
CA LEU A 53 8.16 11.99 -11.05
C LEU A 53 8.66 11.96 -9.60
N THR A 54 9.68 11.18 -9.28
CA THR A 54 10.38 11.34 -8.00
C THR A 54 11.00 12.74 -7.96
N PRO A 55 10.82 13.51 -6.88
CA PRO A 55 11.31 14.88 -6.81
C PRO A 55 12.81 14.97 -7.04
N SER A 56 13.23 16.03 -7.75
CA SER A 56 14.65 16.35 -7.99
C SER A 56 14.83 17.88 -7.96
N PRO A 57 15.78 18.43 -7.21
CA PRO A 57 16.70 17.72 -6.31
C PRO A 57 15.98 17.09 -5.11
N ALA A 58 16.55 15.99 -4.62
CA ALA A 58 16.06 15.31 -3.42
C ALA A 58 17.24 14.91 -2.52
N PRO A 59 17.03 14.73 -1.21
CA PRO A 59 18.03 14.16 -0.32
C PRO A 59 18.45 12.76 -0.81
N ALA A 60 19.73 12.41 -0.63
CA ALA A 60 20.28 11.13 -1.09
C ALA A 60 19.58 9.93 -0.43
N ASN A 61 19.01 10.11 0.76
CA ASN A 61 18.25 9.11 1.51
C ASN A 61 16.73 9.21 1.31
N LEU A 62 16.27 9.84 0.22
CA LEU A 62 14.89 9.73 -0.22
C LEU A 62 14.72 8.43 -1.00
N HIS A 63 13.77 7.61 -0.56
CA HIS A 63 13.41 6.35 -1.19
C HIS A 63 12.02 6.46 -1.82
N THR A 64 11.88 5.83 -2.96
CA THR A 64 10.60 5.64 -3.64
C THR A 64 10.47 4.16 -3.96
N ALA A 65 9.33 3.58 -3.60
CA ALA A 65 9.00 2.21 -3.95
C ALA A 65 7.63 2.12 -4.61
N LEU A 66 7.49 1.16 -5.53
CA LEU A 66 6.23 0.85 -6.21
C LEU A 66 6.07 -0.66 -6.32
N VAL A 67 4.89 -1.16 -6.00
CA VAL A 67 4.49 -2.56 -6.24
C VAL A 67 3.12 -2.58 -6.88
N ALA A 68 2.96 -3.41 -7.90
CA ALA A 68 1.67 -3.68 -8.54
C ALA A 68 1.36 -5.17 -8.51
N ILE A 69 0.12 -5.50 -8.11
CA ILE A 69 -0.36 -6.88 -7.92
C ILE A 69 -1.67 -7.05 -8.69
N ARG A 70 -1.81 -8.19 -9.38
CA ARG A 70 -3.05 -8.57 -10.05
C ARG A 70 -4.06 -9.06 -9.03
N PRO A 71 -5.22 -8.38 -8.91
CA PRO A 71 -6.27 -8.79 -7.98
C PRO A 71 -6.75 -10.23 -8.22
N GLY A 72 -7.02 -10.96 -7.14
CA GLY A 72 -7.54 -12.31 -7.18
C GLY A 72 -6.54 -13.40 -7.56
N THR A 73 -5.30 -13.03 -7.96
CA THR A 73 -4.26 -14.01 -8.28
C THR A 73 -3.03 -13.93 -7.39
N GLY A 74 -2.69 -12.74 -6.87
CA GLY A 74 -1.47 -12.49 -6.11
C GLY A 74 -0.21 -12.35 -6.98
N GLU A 75 -0.34 -12.39 -8.30
CA GLU A 75 0.80 -12.17 -9.21
C GLU A 75 1.35 -10.76 -9.05
N VAL A 76 2.63 -10.64 -8.71
CA VAL A 76 3.34 -9.36 -8.73
C VAL A 76 3.64 -9.03 -10.20
N ILE A 77 3.02 -7.96 -10.70
CA ILE A 77 3.07 -7.54 -12.11
C ILE A 77 4.22 -6.57 -12.36
N ALA A 78 4.52 -5.71 -11.38
CA ALA A 78 5.65 -4.80 -11.43
C ALA A 78 6.17 -4.52 -10.01
N MET A 79 7.48 -4.28 -9.91
CA MET A 79 8.13 -3.91 -8.66
C MET A 79 9.28 -2.94 -8.92
N TYR A 80 9.29 -1.83 -8.20
CA TYR A 80 10.43 -0.91 -8.12
C TYR A 80 10.89 -0.84 -6.67
N GLY A 81 12.05 -1.43 -6.37
CA GLY A 81 12.61 -1.53 -5.03
C GLY A 81 13.82 -0.62 -4.79
N GLY A 82 14.11 0.29 -5.72
CA GLY A 82 15.25 1.21 -5.62
C GLY A 82 15.90 1.47 -6.98
N ARG A 83 16.70 2.54 -7.04
CA ARG A 83 17.32 3.02 -8.30
C ARG A 83 18.39 2.06 -8.81
N ASP A 84 19.25 1.58 -7.94
CA ASP A 84 20.38 0.71 -8.31
C ASP A 84 20.74 -0.23 -7.16
N TYR A 85 20.56 -1.53 -7.39
CA TYR A 85 20.87 -2.59 -6.43
C TYR A 85 22.35 -2.63 -6.03
N VAL A 86 23.26 -2.30 -6.95
CA VAL A 86 24.72 -2.32 -6.65
C VAL A 86 25.09 -1.22 -5.65
N VAL A 87 24.39 -0.08 -5.72
CA VAL A 87 24.60 1.05 -4.78
C VAL A 87 23.91 0.80 -3.43
N ARG A 88 22.69 0.26 -3.47
CA ARG A 88 21.91 -0.03 -2.28
C ARG A 88 21.12 -1.32 -2.48
N GLN A 89 21.51 -2.35 -1.74
CA GLN A 89 20.93 -3.69 -1.89
C GLN A 89 19.58 -3.84 -1.20
N LEU A 90 19.28 -3.00 -0.20
CA LEU A 90 18.00 -3.06 0.51
C LEU A 90 16.87 -2.73 -0.45
N ASN A 91 15.94 -3.69 -0.59
CA ASN A 91 14.78 -3.56 -1.47
C ASN A 91 13.67 -2.73 -0.79
N ASP A 92 13.43 -1.52 -1.25
CA ASP A 92 12.45 -0.61 -0.67
C ASP A 92 11.01 -1.09 -0.81
N ALA A 93 10.75 -1.99 -1.75
CA ALA A 93 9.42 -2.55 -1.96
C ALA A 93 9.06 -3.69 -0.99
N THR A 94 10.06 -4.47 -0.54
CA THR A 94 9.85 -5.74 0.19
C THR A 94 10.62 -5.87 1.49
N GLN A 95 11.53 -4.94 1.80
CA GLN A 95 12.41 -5.01 2.99
C GLN A 95 12.42 -3.72 3.81
N SER A 96 12.34 -2.54 3.16
CA SER A 96 12.17 -1.27 3.88
C SER A 96 10.77 -1.17 4.46
N ILE A 97 10.68 -0.55 5.63
CA ILE A 97 9.43 -0.30 6.34
C ILE A 97 9.21 1.20 6.48
N ALA A 98 7.95 1.62 6.42
CA ALA A 98 7.57 3.00 6.69
C ALA A 98 6.19 3.07 7.31
N LEU A 99 5.94 4.07 8.16
CA LEU A 99 4.63 4.29 8.76
C LEU A 99 3.56 4.37 7.68
N ALA A 100 2.53 3.53 7.76
CA ALA A 100 1.49 3.42 6.74
C ALA A 100 0.59 4.66 6.64
N GLY A 101 0.48 5.41 7.75
CA GLY A 101 -0.38 6.57 7.83
C GLY A 101 -1.82 6.23 7.45
N SER A 102 -2.52 7.18 6.89
CA SER A 102 -3.96 7.07 6.59
C SER A 102 -4.34 5.99 5.58
N THR A 103 -3.41 5.22 5.00
CA THR A 103 -3.78 4.02 4.22
C THR A 103 -4.48 2.97 5.09
N PHE A 104 -4.19 2.94 6.39
CA PHE A 104 -4.80 2.02 7.37
C PHE A 104 -6.25 2.35 7.69
N LYS A 105 -6.73 3.54 7.40
CA LYS A 105 -8.14 3.90 7.56
C LYS A 105 -9.07 2.97 6.78
N ALA A 106 -8.62 2.38 5.69
CA ALA A 106 -9.38 1.37 4.96
C ALA A 106 -9.75 0.17 5.87
N PHE A 107 -8.86 -0.27 6.76
CA PHE A 107 -9.13 -1.37 7.68
C PHE A 107 -10.12 -0.97 8.78
N ALA A 108 -10.02 0.26 9.30
CA ALA A 108 -11.01 0.79 10.23
C ALA A 108 -12.39 0.94 9.58
N LEU A 109 -12.44 1.34 8.31
CA LEU A 109 -13.70 1.40 7.55
C LEU A 109 -14.30 0.01 7.35
N ILE A 110 -13.49 -1.00 6.98
CA ILE A 110 -13.95 -2.39 6.88
C ILE A 110 -14.54 -2.86 8.22
N ALA A 111 -13.82 -2.67 9.31
CA ALA A 111 -14.33 -3.05 10.64
C ALA A 111 -15.65 -2.34 10.99
N GLY A 112 -15.77 -1.06 10.65
CA GLY A 112 -17.00 -0.29 10.82
C GLY A 112 -18.15 -0.83 9.98
N LEU A 113 -17.94 -1.10 8.70
CA LEU A 113 -18.93 -1.66 7.78
C LEU A 113 -19.38 -3.06 8.22
N GLU A 114 -18.45 -3.93 8.63
CA GLU A 114 -18.77 -5.25 9.19
C GLU A 114 -19.56 -5.16 10.51
N ALA A 115 -19.36 -4.09 11.28
CA ALA A 115 -20.15 -3.79 12.48
C ALA A 115 -21.52 -3.13 12.17
N GLY A 116 -21.88 -2.98 10.90
CA GLY A 116 -23.14 -2.39 10.47
C GLY A 116 -23.19 -0.86 10.53
N ILE A 117 -22.04 -0.18 10.60
CA ILE A 117 -21.96 1.30 10.58
C ILE A 117 -21.99 1.77 9.13
N PRO A 118 -23.06 2.44 8.67
CA PRO A 118 -23.20 2.84 7.27
C PRO A 118 -22.33 4.08 6.92
N LEU A 119 -22.02 4.25 5.64
CA LEU A 119 -21.29 5.42 5.13
C LEU A 119 -22.02 6.75 5.39
N THR A 120 -23.33 6.71 5.59
CA THR A 120 -24.19 7.88 5.92
C THR A 120 -24.21 8.21 7.41
N SER A 121 -23.53 7.43 8.27
CA SER A 121 -23.46 7.72 9.70
C SER A 121 -22.75 9.05 9.97
N MET A 122 -23.29 9.85 10.88
CA MET A 122 -22.79 11.19 11.20
C MET A 122 -21.80 11.15 12.36
N TRP A 123 -20.75 11.94 12.23
CA TRP A 123 -19.62 11.99 13.16
C TRP A 123 -19.17 13.44 13.40
N ASN A 124 -18.61 13.71 14.57
CA ASN A 124 -17.97 14.99 14.85
C ASN A 124 -16.58 15.01 14.24
N GLY A 125 -16.36 15.90 13.28
CA GLY A 125 -15.07 16.13 12.58
C GLY A 125 -14.28 17.32 13.13
N ASP A 126 -14.70 17.94 14.26
CA ASP A 126 -13.94 19.05 14.86
C ASP A 126 -12.54 18.61 15.29
N SER A 127 -11.60 19.54 15.28
CA SER A 127 -10.20 19.28 15.59
C SER A 127 -9.64 20.36 16.52
N PRO A 128 -8.80 19.99 17.53
CA PRO A 128 -8.46 18.63 17.93
C PRO A 128 -9.57 17.97 18.78
N GLN A 129 -9.50 16.64 18.95
CA GLN A 129 -10.31 15.87 19.89
C GLN A 129 -9.42 14.96 20.75
N VAL A 130 -9.89 14.64 21.96
CA VAL A 130 -9.18 13.74 22.87
C VAL A 130 -10.00 12.47 23.08
N PHE A 131 -9.33 11.33 22.92
CA PHE A 131 -9.89 10.00 23.11
C PHE A 131 -9.18 9.28 24.26
N ASP A 132 -9.79 8.24 24.79
CA ASP A 132 -9.15 7.40 25.79
C ASP A 132 -8.28 6.33 25.12
N ASP A 133 -7.03 6.23 25.55
CA ASP A 133 -6.11 5.16 25.18
C ASP A 133 -5.62 4.45 26.44
N LEU A 134 -6.36 3.40 26.83
CA LEU A 134 -6.05 2.60 28.03
C LEU A 134 -5.91 3.46 29.32
N GLY A 135 -6.83 4.43 29.51
CA GLY A 135 -6.83 5.33 30.65
C GLY A 135 -5.90 6.53 30.51
N LYS A 136 -5.34 6.75 29.33
CA LYS A 136 -4.51 7.93 29.01
C LYS A 136 -5.17 8.78 27.93
N PRO A 137 -5.12 10.12 28.05
CA PRO A 137 -5.63 10.99 27.00
C PRO A 137 -4.78 10.86 25.73
N TYR A 138 -5.44 10.58 24.61
CA TYR A 138 -4.85 10.54 23.27
C TYR A 138 -5.45 11.68 22.44
N GLU A 139 -4.68 12.74 22.25
CA GLU A 139 -5.07 13.87 21.42
C GLU A 139 -4.89 13.55 19.94
N VAL A 140 -5.93 13.81 19.15
CA VAL A 140 -5.98 13.59 17.72
C VAL A 140 -6.37 14.87 17.02
N ALA A 141 -5.52 15.33 16.10
CA ALA A 141 -5.79 16.45 15.23
C ALA A 141 -5.94 15.99 13.77
N ASN A 142 -6.77 16.70 13.02
CA ASN A 142 -6.84 16.58 11.57
C ASN A 142 -5.62 17.24 10.91
N TYR A 143 -5.37 16.92 9.65
CA TYR A 143 -4.31 17.57 8.89
C TYR A 143 -4.54 19.09 8.87
N GLY A 144 -3.50 19.87 9.18
CA GLY A 144 -3.62 21.32 9.32
C GLY A 144 -4.52 21.78 10.48
N ASN A 145 -4.88 20.90 11.40
CA ASN A 145 -5.83 21.14 12.49
C ASN A 145 -7.22 21.66 12.04
N GLU A 146 -7.63 21.25 10.82
CA GLU A 146 -8.88 21.68 10.21
C GLU A 146 -10.09 21.04 10.91
N GLY A 147 -11.06 21.87 11.32
CA GLY A 147 -12.34 21.42 11.87
C GLY A 147 -13.38 21.24 10.76
N TRP A 148 -14.13 20.13 10.81
CA TRP A 148 -15.11 19.78 9.78
C TRP A 148 -16.56 19.79 10.29
N GLY A 149 -16.78 20.05 11.58
CA GLY A 149 -18.10 19.96 12.20
C GLY A 149 -18.73 18.57 12.05
N GLN A 150 -20.06 18.51 11.87
CA GLN A 150 -20.77 17.25 11.65
C GLN A 150 -20.62 16.81 10.19
N VAL A 151 -20.03 15.62 9.99
CA VAL A 151 -19.79 15.04 8.67
C VAL A 151 -20.24 13.58 8.63
N ASP A 152 -20.66 13.10 7.47
CA ASP A 152 -20.89 11.68 7.28
C ASP A 152 -19.56 10.90 7.08
N LEU A 153 -19.63 9.57 7.25
CA LEU A 153 -18.46 8.72 7.15
C LEU A 153 -17.87 8.70 5.73
N LEU A 154 -18.70 8.90 4.70
CA LEU A 154 -18.25 9.01 3.31
C LEU A 154 -17.35 10.24 3.12
N SER A 155 -17.81 11.41 3.57
CA SER A 155 -17.04 12.67 3.54
C SER A 155 -15.78 12.58 4.40
N ALA A 156 -15.88 11.93 5.56
CA ALA A 156 -14.72 11.67 6.42
C ALA A 156 -13.66 10.79 5.73
N THR A 157 -14.08 9.82 4.92
CA THR A 157 -13.18 8.98 4.11
C THR A 157 -12.55 9.79 2.99
N GLN A 158 -13.36 10.57 2.27
CA GLN A 158 -12.94 11.43 1.16
C GLN A 158 -11.83 12.40 1.57
N HIS A 159 -11.97 13.03 2.73
CA HIS A 159 -11.04 14.03 3.27
C HIS A 159 -10.06 13.46 4.29
N SER A 160 -10.13 12.16 4.56
CA SER A 160 -9.20 11.47 5.47
C SER A 160 -9.21 12.04 6.89
N ILE A 161 -10.38 12.34 7.46
CA ILE A 161 -10.56 13.03 8.74
C ILE A 161 -10.16 12.11 9.91
N ASN A 162 -9.08 12.47 10.63
CA ASN A 162 -8.54 11.66 11.72
C ASN A 162 -9.51 11.57 12.91
N THR A 163 -10.13 12.70 13.26
CA THR A 163 -11.04 12.82 14.41
C THR A 163 -12.34 12.06 14.24
N VAL A 164 -12.66 11.59 13.04
CA VAL A 164 -13.75 10.65 12.75
C VAL A 164 -13.26 9.21 12.76
N TYR A 165 -12.08 8.94 12.20
CA TYR A 165 -11.59 7.58 12.05
C TYR A 165 -11.16 6.93 13.37
N VAL A 166 -10.62 7.69 14.30
CA VAL A 166 -10.28 7.17 15.63
C VAL A 166 -11.52 6.67 16.38
N PRO A 167 -12.59 7.48 16.58
CA PRO A 167 -13.79 6.97 17.23
C PRO A 167 -14.54 5.90 16.41
N LEU A 168 -14.43 5.90 15.06
CA LEU A 168 -14.94 4.79 14.24
C LEU A 168 -14.26 3.47 14.62
N GLY A 169 -12.93 3.44 14.70
CA GLY A 169 -12.19 2.24 15.08
C GLY A 169 -12.49 1.80 16.52
N ILE A 170 -12.61 2.74 17.46
CA ILE A 170 -13.01 2.44 18.84
C ILE A 170 -14.42 1.81 18.86
N LYS A 171 -15.36 2.38 18.13
CA LYS A 171 -16.76 1.89 18.07
C LYS A 171 -16.86 0.52 17.37
N ALA A 172 -16.11 0.30 16.31
CA ALA A 172 -16.07 -0.97 15.59
C ALA A 172 -15.32 -2.07 16.36
N GLY A 173 -14.41 -1.68 17.24
CA GLY A 173 -13.48 -2.55 17.97
C GLY A 173 -12.06 -2.50 17.35
N LEU A 174 -11.10 -2.01 18.12
CA LEU A 174 -9.73 -1.81 17.65
C LEU A 174 -9.06 -3.14 17.23
N ASP A 175 -9.39 -4.25 17.92
CA ASP A 175 -8.93 -5.59 17.51
C ASP A 175 -9.54 -6.03 16.18
N LYS A 176 -10.75 -5.57 15.84
CA LYS A 176 -11.39 -5.81 14.55
C LYS A 176 -10.71 -5.04 13.43
N VAL A 177 -10.15 -3.86 13.73
CA VAL A 177 -9.31 -3.11 12.77
C VAL A 177 -8.02 -3.89 12.47
N VAL A 178 -7.35 -4.40 13.50
CA VAL A 178 -6.17 -5.27 13.34
C VAL A 178 -6.51 -6.54 12.56
N ASP A 179 -7.61 -7.21 12.91
CA ASP A 179 -8.09 -8.41 12.23
C ASP A 179 -8.37 -8.13 10.73
N ALA A 180 -9.05 -7.03 10.41
CA ALA A 180 -9.29 -6.62 9.02
C ALA A 180 -7.98 -6.42 8.24
N ALA A 181 -6.97 -5.79 8.85
CA ALA A 181 -5.65 -5.64 8.24
C ALA A 181 -4.98 -7.00 7.98
N ARG A 182 -5.03 -7.93 8.96
CA ARG A 182 -4.50 -9.29 8.83
C ARG A 182 -5.19 -10.07 7.69
N ARG A 183 -6.51 -10.10 7.71
CA ARG A 183 -7.31 -10.78 6.66
C ARG A 183 -7.03 -10.20 5.27
N ALA A 184 -6.83 -8.89 5.17
CA ALA A 184 -6.48 -8.24 3.91
C ALA A 184 -5.09 -8.63 3.38
N GLY A 185 -4.17 -9.09 4.26
CA GLY A 185 -2.85 -9.56 3.86
C GLY A 185 -1.67 -8.84 4.52
N ILE A 186 -1.89 -7.96 5.51
CA ILE A 186 -0.78 -7.41 6.30
C ILE A 186 -0.22 -8.54 7.18
N PRO A 187 1.07 -8.93 7.01
CA PRO A 187 1.61 -10.12 7.65
C PRO A 187 1.79 -9.97 9.17
N GLU A 188 1.87 -11.09 9.88
CA GLU A 188 2.08 -11.13 11.33
C GLU A 188 3.41 -10.49 11.78
N THR A 189 4.38 -10.42 10.88
CA THR A 189 5.66 -9.74 11.12
C THR A 189 5.54 -8.23 11.31
N VAL A 190 4.44 -7.61 10.83
CA VAL A 190 4.13 -6.21 11.07
C VAL A 190 3.47 -6.06 12.44
N ALA A 191 4.15 -5.40 13.38
CA ALA A 191 3.60 -5.18 14.72
C ALA A 191 2.36 -4.28 14.65
N MET A 192 1.24 -4.75 15.18
CA MET A 192 -0.01 -4.01 15.33
C MET A 192 -0.63 -4.31 16.68
N ILE A 193 -1.05 -3.27 17.37
CA ILE A 193 -1.74 -3.36 18.67
C ILE A 193 -3.07 -2.64 18.52
N GLY A 194 -4.13 -3.20 19.07
CA GLY A 194 -5.48 -2.62 19.07
C GLY A 194 -5.59 -1.39 19.96
N THR A 195 -4.88 -0.32 19.63
CA THR A 195 -4.95 1.00 20.26
C THR A 195 -5.60 2.00 19.31
N PRO A 196 -6.13 3.14 19.78
CA PRO A 196 -6.77 4.15 18.92
C PRO A 196 -5.90 4.59 17.75
N SER A 197 -4.58 4.65 17.93
CA SER A 197 -3.62 5.05 16.91
C SER A 197 -3.49 4.05 15.75
N VAL A 198 -3.88 2.78 15.91
CA VAL A 198 -3.83 1.79 14.82
C VAL A 198 -4.67 2.22 13.62
N THR A 199 -5.78 2.94 13.84
CA THR A 199 -6.64 3.46 12.79
C THR A 199 -5.96 4.50 11.91
N LEU A 200 -4.93 5.16 12.44
CA LEU A 200 -4.16 6.20 11.75
C LEU A 200 -2.86 5.69 11.12
N GLY A 201 -2.61 4.36 11.21
CA GLY A 201 -1.50 3.71 10.52
C GLY A 201 -0.13 3.94 11.13
N VAL A 202 -0.03 3.79 12.46
CA VAL A 202 1.26 3.76 13.18
C VAL A 202 2.06 2.47 12.90
N ALA A 203 1.45 1.49 12.26
CA ALA A 203 2.13 0.30 11.79
C ALA A 203 3.07 0.61 10.61
N SER A 204 4.14 -0.16 10.49
CA SER A 204 5.18 0.03 9.46
C SER A 204 5.28 -1.22 8.56
N PRO A 205 4.35 -1.41 7.61
CA PRO A 205 4.38 -2.50 6.65
C PRO A 205 5.43 -2.24 5.55
N HIS A 206 5.73 -3.28 4.75
CA HIS A 206 6.38 -3.11 3.47
C HIS A 206 5.40 -2.61 2.41
N VAL A 207 5.91 -2.04 1.32
CA VAL A 207 5.05 -1.53 0.23
C VAL A 207 4.25 -2.66 -0.42
N ILE A 208 4.85 -3.84 -0.57
CA ILE A 208 4.17 -5.03 -1.08
C ILE A 208 3.00 -5.47 -0.20
N ASP A 209 3.09 -5.32 1.11
CA ASP A 209 2.01 -5.69 2.04
C ASP A 209 0.77 -4.83 1.83
N VAL A 210 0.97 -3.51 1.71
CA VAL A 210 -0.13 -2.57 1.42
C VAL A 210 -0.69 -2.79 0.02
N ALA A 211 0.17 -3.02 -0.99
CA ALA A 211 -0.27 -3.32 -2.35
C ALA A 211 -1.14 -4.58 -2.39
N ASN A 212 -0.77 -5.61 -1.62
CA ASN A 212 -1.53 -6.85 -1.53
C ASN A 212 -2.87 -6.68 -0.80
N ALA A 213 -2.90 -5.92 0.29
CA ALA A 213 -4.14 -5.61 0.99
C ALA A 213 -5.15 -4.89 0.07
N TYR A 214 -4.68 -3.92 -0.71
CA TYR A 214 -5.54 -3.22 -1.66
C TYR A 214 -5.90 -4.08 -2.90
N ALA A 215 -5.06 -5.08 -3.27
CA ALA A 215 -5.42 -6.09 -4.25
C ALA A 215 -6.56 -7.00 -3.77
N THR A 216 -6.61 -7.29 -2.46
CA THR A 216 -7.75 -8.00 -1.84
C THR A 216 -9.04 -7.19 -1.97
N PHE A 217 -8.99 -5.86 -1.78
CA PHE A 217 -10.15 -4.99 -1.99
C PHE A 217 -10.60 -4.97 -3.46
N ALA A 218 -9.65 -4.83 -4.39
CA ALA A 218 -9.91 -4.86 -5.83
C ALA A 218 -10.50 -6.20 -6.30
N ALA A 219 -10.13 -7.31 -5.63
CA ALA A 219 -10.65 -8.65 -5.85
C ALA A 219 -11.96 -8.94 -5.11
N GLN A 220 -12.68 -7.89 -4.67
CA GLN A 220 -13.96 -8.02 -3.97
C GLN A 220 -13.89 -8.92 -2.72
N GLY A 221 -12.80 -8.82 -1.97
CA GLY A 221 -12.60 -9.54 -0.72
C GLY A 221 -11.89 -10.90 -0.85
N VAL A 222 -11.37 -11.22 -2.02
CA VAL A 222 -10.54 -12.41 -2.21
C VAL A 222 -9.08 -12.05 -1.99
N TYR A 223 -8.54 -12.48 -0.85
CA TYR A 223 -7.12 -12.45 -0.58
C TYR A 223 -6.37 -13.45 -1.46
N SER A 224 -5.21 -13.07 -1.96
CA SER A 224 -4.28 -13.96 -2.66
C SER A 224 -2.86 -13.71 -2.16
N LYS A 225 -2.13 -14.81 -1.86
CA LYS A 225 -0.74 -14.68 -1.43
C LYS A 225 0.12 -14.14 -2.59
N PRO A 226 0.92 -13.07 -2.38
CA PRO A 226 1.79 -12.53 -3.43
C PRO A 226 2.87 -13.54 -3.84
N TYR A 227 3.15 -13.61 -5.15
CA TYR A 227 4.25 -14.40 -5.70
C TYR A 227 4.79 -13.81 -6.99
N MET A 228 6.05 -14.12 -7.29
CA MET A 228 6.79 -13.63 -8.47
C MET A 228 7.24 -14.76 -9.40
N VAL A 229 7.36 -16.02 -8.91
CA VAL A 229 7.79 -17.17 -9.69
C VAL A 229 6.58 -17.84 -10.34
N ALA A 230 6.39 -17.63 -11.64
CA ALA A 230 5.29 -18.24 -12.38
C ALA A 230 5.61 -19.70 -12.78
N GLN A 231 6.84 -20.00 -13.19
CA GLN A 231 7.25 -21.34 -13.59
C GLN A 231 8.76 -21.50 -13.47
N VAL A 232 9.21 -22.70 -13.13
CA VAL A 232 10.60 -23.13 -13.23
C VAL A 232 10.67 -24.36 -14.11
N THR A 233 11.49 -24.32 -15.18
CA THR A 233 11.78 -25.47 -16.02
C THR A 233 13.24 -25.86 -15.91
N GLY A 234 13.49 -27.17 -15.93
CA GLY A 234 14.85 -27.73 -15.93
C GLY A 234 15.51 -27.74 -17.31
N PRO A 235 16.77 -28.18 -17.39
CA PRO A 235 17.55 -28.22 -18.64
C PRO A 235 16.91 -29.09 -19.71
N ASN A 236 16.18 -30.12 -19.31
CA ASN A 236 15.43 -31.01 -20.23
C ASN A 236 14.03 -30.48 -20.57
N LYS A 237 13.75 -29.21 -20.34
CA LYS A 237 12.45 -28.53 -20.54
C LYS A 237 11.29 -29.12 -19.70
N GLY A 238 11.58 -30.00 -18.75
CA GLY A 238 10.59 -30.48 -17.78
C GLY A 238 10.21 -29.39 -16.79
N VAL A 239 8.91 -29.27 -16.49
CA VAL A 239 8.39 -28.32 -15.50
C VAL A 239 8.69 -28.85 -14.10
N LEU A 240 9.51 -28.12 -13.33
CA LEU A 240 9.88 -28.45 -11.95
C LEU A 240 8.98 -27.75 -10.95
N TYR A 241 8.45 -26.57 -11.30
CA TYR A 241 7.54 -25.80 -10.46
C TYR A 241 6.56 -25.02 -11.33
N GLN A 242 5.31 -24.97 -10.90
CA GLN A 242 4.26 -24.14 -11.49
C GLN A 242 3.58 -23.33 -10.41
N GLY A 243 3.75 -22.01 -10.45
CA GLY A 243 3.07 -21.06 -9.58
C GLY A 243 1.55 -21.10 -9.82
N LYS A 244 0.79 -21.06 -8.74
CA LYS A 244 -0.67 -21.01 -8.77
C LYS A 244 -1.19 -20.03 -7.73
N PRO A 245 -2.27 -19.30 -8.02
CA PRO A 245 -2.93 -18.47 -7.02
C PRO A 245 -3.31 -19.28 -5.78
N GLN A 246 -2.97 -18.73 -4.60
CA GLN A 246 -3.42 -19.25 -3.30
C GLN A 246 -4.41 -18.25 -2.75
N THR A 247 -5.70 -18.53 -2.88
CA THR A 247 -6.79 -17.59 -2.64
C THR A 247 -7.63 -17.98 -1.44
N GLN A 248 -8.20 -16.98 -0.76
CA GLN A 248 -9.16 -17.13 0.32
C GLN A 248 -10.16 -15.97 0.29
N GLU A 249 -11.45 -16.26 0.36
CA GLU A 249 -12.46 -15.22 0.60
C GLU A 249 -12.35 -14.75 2.06
N VAL A 250 -12.09 -13.47 2.27
CA VAL A 250 -11.83 -12.88 3.60
C VAL A 250 -12.79 -11.76 3.96
N PHE A 251 -13.45 -11.16 2.96
CA PHE A 251 -14.48 -10.14 3.15
C PHE A 251 -15.68 -10.40 2.23
N SER A 252 -16.86 -9.97 2.66
CA SER A 252 -18.05 -10.04 1.82
C SER A 252 -17.99 -9.03 0.68
N LYS A 253 -18.68 -9.35 -0.43
CA LYS A 253 -18.74 -8.45 -1.60
C LYS A 253 -19.46 -7.14 -1.29
N GLU A 254 -20.43 -7.18 -0.39
CA GLU A 254 -21.20 -6.01 0.06
C GLU A 254 -20.29 -5.03 0.79
N VAL A 255 -19.50 -5.50 1.77
CA VAL A 255 -18.52 -4.67 2.48
C VAL A 255 -17.50 -4.09 1.51
N MET A 256 -17.02 -4.88 0.55
CA MET A 256 -16.06 -4.40 -0.45
C MET A 256 -16.67 -3.41 -1.44
N ALA A 257 -17.97 -3.51 -1.75
CA ALA A 257 -18.67 -2.54 -2.59
C ALA A 257 -18.75 -1.18 -1.89
N ASP A 258 -19.15 -1.15 -0.62
CA ASP A 258 -19.21 0.08 0.18
C ASP A 258 -17.82 0.69 0.40
N LEU A 259 -16.83 -0.14 0.72
CA LEU A 259 -15.42 0.29 0.81
C LEU A 259 -14.95 0.93 -0.50
N THR A 260 -15.17 0.25 -1.64
CA THR A 260 -14.76 0.75 -2.95
C THR A 260 -15.48 2.05 -3.32
N TYR A 261 -16.76 2.16 -2.99
CA TYR A 261 -17.53 3.38 -3.18
C TYR A 261 -16.90 4.55 -2.40
N ALA A 262 -16.58 4.33 -1.13
CA ALA A 262 -15.92 5.34 -0.31
C ALA A 262 -14.50 5.69 -0.81
N LEU A 263 -13.70 4.68 -1.21
CA LEU A 263 -12.36 4.92 -1.75
C LEU A 263 -12.37 5.57 -3.14
N LYS A 264 -13.43 5.43 -3.92
CA LYS A 264 -13.64 6.21 -5.16
C LYS A 264 -13.82 7.68 -4.84
N SER A 265 -14.53 8.05 -3.78
CA SER A 265 -14.71 9.46 -3.40
C SER A 265 -13.39 10.16 -3.07
N VAL A 266 -12.42 9.43 -2.51
CA VAL A 266 -11.05 9.93 -2.27
C VAL A 266 -10.39 10.40 -3.56
N VAL A 267 -10.62 9.69 -4.67
CA VAL A 267 -10.08 10.02 -5.99
C VAL A 267 -10.90 11.12 -6.66
N THR A 268 -12.24 11.04 -6.63
CA THR A 268 -13.10 11.92 -7.40
C THR A 268 -13.27 13.32 -6.81
N GLY A 269 -13.06 13.51 -5.53
CA GLY A 269 -13.24 14.82 -4.87
C GLY A 269 -12.45 15.00 -3.59
N GLY A 270 -11.54 14.07 -3.27
CA GLY A 270 -10.82 14.06 -2.02
C GLY A 270 -9.30 14.20 -2.16
N THR A 271 -8.60 13.67 -1.18
CA THR A 271 -7.14 13.78 -1.04
C THR A 271 -6.35 13.12 -2.17
N GLY A 272 -6.96 12.19 -2.90
CA GLY A 272 -6.35 11.43 -4.01
C GLY A 272 -6.61 12.01 -5.40
N GLY A 273 -7.06 13.27 -5.52
CA GLY A 273 -7.51 13.90 -6.76
C GLY A 273 -6.51 13.84 -7.93
N ALA A 274 -5.20 13.73 -7.67
CA ALA A 274 -4.21 13.52 -8.74
C ALA A 274 -4.47 12.24 -9.56
N ALA A 275 -5.10 11.23 -8.98
CA ALA A 275 -5.45 9.97 -9.65
C ALA A 275 -6.61 10.12 -10.67
N LEU A 276 -7.39 11.20 -10.63
CA LEU A 276 -8.38 11.51 -11.65
C LEU A 276 -7.79 11.58 -13.06
N ALA A 277 -6.52 12.01 -13.16
CA ALA A 277 -5.82 12.09 -14.43
C ALA A 277 -5.62 10.72 -15.10
N LEU A 278 -5.93 9.60 -14.43
CA LEU A 278 -5.98 8.28 -15.05
C LEU A 278 -7.02 8.20 -16.17
N GLY A 279 -8.11 8.97 -16.07
CA GLY A 279 -9.17 9.04 -17.08
C GLY A 279 -10.12 7.85 -17.08
N ARG A 280 -10.09 7.01 -16.04
CA ARG A 280 -11.03 5.90 -15.82
C ARG A 280 -11.29 5.71 -14.33
N PRO A 281 -12.40 5.03 -13.94
CA PRO A 281 -12.72 4.83 -12.54
C PRO A 281 -11.58 4.12 -11.79
N ALA A 282 -11.21 4.68 -10.65
CA ALA A 282 -10.25 4.11 -9.72
C ALA A 282 -10.68 4.40 -8.28
N ALA A 283 -10.28 3.54 -7.38
CA ALA A 283 -10.43 3.70 -5.95
C ALA A 283 -9.05 3.72 -5.29
N GLY A 284 -8.90 4.44 -4.19
CA GLY A 284 -7.62 4.49 -3.51
C GLY A 284 -7.65 5.31 -2.23
N LYS A 285 -6.53 5.28 -1.52
CA LYS A 285 -6.35 6.02 -0.28
C LYS A 285 -4.97 6.64 -0.24
N THR A 286 -4.91 7.90 0.11
CA THR A 286 -3.67 8.59 0.48
C THR A 286 -3.25 8.18 1.88
N GLY A 287 -1.95 8.03 2.10
CA GLY A 287 -1.33 7.91 3.40
C GLY A 287 -0.33 9.03 3.60
N THR A 288 -0.40 9.69 4.74
CA THR A 288 0.62 10.63 5.21
C THR A 288 0.78 10.35 6.69
N SER A 289 2.00 10.03 7.10
CA SER A 289 2.28 9.77 8.51
C SER A 289 2.45 11.06 9.29
N GLN A 290 2.44 10.99 10.61
CA GLN A 290 2.76 12.13 11.46
C GLN A 290 4.09 12.74 11.06
N SER A 291 4.19 14.07 11.16
CA SER A 291 5.38 14.84 10.75
C SER A 291 5.79 14.66 9.30
N ASN A 292 4.92 14.13 8.45
CA ASN A 292 5.19 13.82 7.04
C ASN A 292 6.46 12.96 6.83
N ALA A 293 6.68 11.97 7.69
CA ALA A 293 7.85 11.08 7.60
C ALA A 293 7.72 10.06 6.46
N SER A 294 6.50 9.78 6.02
CA SER A 294 6.18 8.94 4.85
C SER A 294 4.95 9.45 4.12
N ALA A 295 4.91 9.22 2.82
CA ALA A 295 3.79 9.56 1.96
C ALA A 295 3.45 8.39 1.04
N TRP A 296 2.17 7.99 1.00
CA TRP A 296 1.69 6.81 0.31
C TRP A 296 0.49 7.12 -0.57
N PHE A 297 0.40 6.42 -1.69
CA PHE A 297 -0.84 6.26 -2.42
C PHE A 297 -1.04 4.79 -2.76
N ALA A 298 -2.08 4.19 -2.20
CA ALA A 298 -2.52 2.84 -2.50
C ALA A 298 -3.85 2.91 -3.25
N GLY A 299 -3.88 2.40 -4.47
CA GLY A 299 -5.06 2.52 -5.32
C GLY A 299 -5.20 1.36 -6.29
N TYR A 300 -6.40 1.21 -6.83
CA TYR A 300 -6.71 0.10 -7.71
C TYR A 300 -7.80 0.43 -8.73
N THR A 301 -7.76 -0.34 -9.79
CA THR A 301 -8.88 -0.62 -10.71
C THR A 301 -9.24 -2.10 -10.58
N PRO A 302 -10.32 -2.60 -11.16
CA PRO A 302 -10.61 -4.03 -11.11
C PRO A 302 -9.50 -4.94 -11.64
N GLN A 303 -8.63 -4.40 -12.53
CA GLN A 303 -7.58 -5.17 -13.20
C GLN A 303 -6.23 -5.14 -12.50
N LEU A 304 -5.95 -4.09 -11.71
CA LEU A 304 -4.63 -3.89 -11.13
C LEU A 304 -4.70 -3.06 -9.84
N SER A 305 -4.03 -3.54 -8.81
CA SER A 305 -3.73 -2.79 -7.59
C SER A 305 -2.28 -2.34 -7.60
N ALA A 306 -2.01 -1.09 -7.26
CA ALA A 306 -0.66 -0.59 -7.11
C ALA A 306 -0.53 0.32 -5.89
N THR A 307 0.65 0.28 -5.27
CA THR A 307 0.99 1.15 -4.15
C THR A 307 2.33 1.81 -4.40
N VAL A 308 2.38 3.11 -4.15
CA VAL A 308 3.59 3.93 -4.21
C VAL A 308 3.83 4.52 -2.84
N ALA A 309 5.07 4.45 -2.36
CA ALA A 309 5.50 5.08 -1.12
C ALA A 309 6.77 5.90 -1.32
N LEU A 310 6.83 7.05 -0.65
CA LEU A 310 8.02 7.87 -0.46
C LEU A 310 8.33 7.93 1.03
N PHE A 311 9.59 7.71 1.40
CA PHE A 311 10.07 7.76 2.78
C PHE A 311 11.58 8.00 2.82
N ARG A 312 12.14 8.23 4.00
CA ARG A 312 13.58 8.37 4.21
C ARG A 312 14.10 7.23 5.09
N ASP A 313 15.40 7.19 5.33
CA ASP A 313 16.05 6.13 6.13
C ASP A 313 15.50 6.03 7.56
N SER A 314 15.04 7.14 8.12
CA SER A 314 14.47 7.20 9.46
C SER A 314 13.04 7.73 9.46
N ALA A 315 12.18 7.12 10.27
CA ALA A 315 10.82 7.59 10.53
C ALA A 315 10.76 8.96 11.26
N SER A 316 11.88 9.47 11.75
CA SER A 316 12.00 10.82 12.31
C SER A 316 12.30 11.90 11.25
N GLU A 317 12.66 11.50 10.04
CA GLU A 317 13.00 12.43 8.96
C GLU A 317 11.79 12.79 8.12
N SER A 318 11.44 14.07 8.13
CA SER A 318 10.32 14.59 7.37
C SER A 318 10.60 14.67 5.87
N LEU A 319 9.54 14.50 5.07
CA LEU A 319 9.53 14.77 3.62
C LEU A 319 9.22 16.23 3.28
N ASN A 320 9.02 17.09 4.28
CA ASN A 320 8.71 18.51 4.07
C ASN A 320 9.83 19.22 3.30
N GLY A 321 9.46 20.12 2.41
CA GLY A 321 10.39 20.90 1.59
C GLY A 321 10.95 20.14 0.36
N ILE A 322 10.75 18.82 0.27
CA ILE A 322 11.26 18.03 -0.85
C ILE A 322 10.47 18.36 -2.13
N GLY A 323 11.20 18.56 -3.22
CA GLY A 323 10.60 18.90 -4.52
C GLY A 323 9.87 20.24 -4.53
N GLY A 324 10.21 21.16 -3.63
CA GLY A 324 9.60 22.48 -3.53
C GLY A 324 8.21 22.52 -2.86
N LEU A 325 7.76 21.39 -2.31
CA LEU A 325 6.48 21.33 -1.59
C LEU A 325 6.70 21.56 -0.08
N THR A 326 5.94 22.50 0.52
CA THR A 326 5.94 22.69 1.98
C THR A 326 5.67 21.39 2.71
N SER A 327 4.73 20.58 2.19
CA SER A 327 4.39 19.26 2.71
C SER A 327 4.27 18.27 1.58
N VAL A 328 5.03 17.17 1.65
CA VAL A 328 4.85 16.01 0.76
C VAL A 328 3.84 15.05 1.38
N THR A 329 2.69 14.93 0.74
CA THR A 329 1.58 14.08 1.16
C THR A 329 1.35 12.95 0.16
N GLY A 330 0.54 11.96 0.54
CA GLY A 330 0.16 10.88 -0.37
C GLY A 330 -0.54 11.35 -1.65
N GLY A 331 -1.26 12.47 -1.59
CA GLY A 331 -1.91 13.11 -2.76
C GLY A 331 -0.95 13.83 -3.70
N SER A 332 0.30 14.03 -3.31
CA SER A 332 1.33 14.72 -4.13
C SER A 332 2.09 13.73 -5.03
N PHE A 333 3.38 13.55 -4.81
CA PHE A 333 4.21 12.66 -5.64
C PHE A 333 3.73 11.21 -5.71
N PRO A 334 3.32 10.55 -4.58
CA PRO A 334 2.86 9.17 -4.67
C PRO A 334 1.67 8.97 -5.61
N ALA A 335 0.64 9.82 -5.51
CA ALA A 335 -0.54 9.73 -6.38
C ALA A 335 -0.21 10.04 -7.85
N ARG A 336 0.70 10.97 -8.12
CA ARG A 336 1.18 11.28 -9.48
C ARG A 336 1.97 10.14 -10.09
N ILE A 337 2.89 9.52 -9.33
CA ILE A 337 3.67 8.35 -9.78
C ILE A 337 2.72 7.19 -10.05
N TRP A 338 1.79 6.91 -9.14
CA TRP A 338 0.76 5.89 -9.31
C TRP A 338 -0.02 6.10 -10.61
N THR A 339 -0.48 7.33 -10.84
CA THR A 339 -1.27 7.67 -12.04
C THR A 339 -0.48 7.48 -13.32
N ALA A 340 0.79 7.91 -13.33
CA ALA A 340 1.66 7.74 -14.49
C ALA A 340 1.92 6.27 -14.77
N PHE A 341 2.20 5.47 -13.74
CA PHE A 341 2.33 4.02 -13.83
C PHE A 341 1.09 3.36 -14.42
N MET A 342 -0.09 3.68 -13.90
CA MET A 342 -1.35 3.06 -14.31
C MET A 342 -1.81 3.45 -15.73
N LYS A 343 -1.23 4.48 -16.33
CA LYS A 343 -1.46 4.91 -17.73
C LYS A 343 -0.60 4.15 -18.74
N GLY A 344 0.59 3.72 -18.38
CA GLY A 344 1.54 2.99 -19.23
C GLY A 344 1.24 1.51 -19.30
#